data_1321ca4f384fcf5850a7411f89b148a3
#
_entry.id   1321ca4f384fcf5850a7411f89b148a3
#
_cell.length_a   1.000
_cell.length_b   1.000
_cell.length_c   1.000
_cell.angle_alpha   90.00
_cell.angle_beta   90.00
_cell.angle_gamma   90.00
#
_symmetry.space_group_name_H-M   'P 1'
#
loop_
_entity.id
_entity.type
_entity.pdbx_description
1 polymer ?
#
loop_
_entity_poly.entity_id
_entity_poly.type
_entity_poly.pdbx_seq_one_letter_code
_entity_poly.pdbx_strand_id
1 'polypeptide(L)' 'MSNTELKVIRAAIRSTRDLIQTLNDGREMPSQLAKIFFELNDDAIIVSGMIEEGD' A
#
# COMPACT_ATOMS: atom_id res chain seq x y z
N MET A 1 -0.12 -17.55 -7.42
CA MET A 1 0.32 -17.02 -6.13
C MET A 1 -0.76 -17.29 -5.10
N SER A 2 -0.39 -17.71 -3.90
CA SER A 2 -1.35 -18.06 -2.86
C SER A 2 -1.95 -16.81 -2.21
N ASN A 3 -3.11 -16.97 -1.56
CA ASN A 3 -3.70 -15.89 -0.77
C ASN A 3 -2.78 -15.42 0.35
N THR A 4 -2.05 -16.33 0.97
CA THR A 4 -1.08 -15.98 2.01
C THR A 4 0.02 -15.06 1.46
N GLU A 5 0.54 -15.37 0.28
CA GLU A 5 1.54 -14.53 -0.37
C GLU A 5 0.99 -13.17 -0.75
N LEU A 6 -0.23 -13.12 -1.27
CA LEU A 6 -0.90 -11.85 -1.60
C LEU A 6 -1.11 -10.99 -0.35
N LYS A 7 -1.47 -11.60 0.77
CA LYS A 7 -1.62 -10.88 2.04
C LYS A 7 -0.30 -10.29 2.53
N VAL A 8 0.80 -11.00 2.34
CA VAL A 8 2.14 -10.50 2.69
C VAL A 8 2.51 -9.31 1.80
N ILE A 9 2.26 -9.42 0.51
CA ILE A 9 2.50 -8.31 -0.44
C ILE A 9 1.68 -7.08 -0.04
N ARG A 10 0.39 -7.28 0.24
CA ARG A 10 -0.48 -6.19 0.68
C ARG A 10 0.03 -5.52 1.95
N ALA A 11 0.47 -6.31 2.93
CA ALA A 11 1.04 -5.78 4.17
C ALA A 11 2.29 -4.94 3.89
N ALA A 12 3.17 -5.38 3.00
CA ALA A 12 4.36 -4.65 2.61
C ALA A 12 4.02 -3.31 1.95
N ILE A 13 3.03 -3.30 1.05
CA ILE A 13 2.56 -2.09 0.38
C ILE A 13 2.00 -1.10 1.41
N ARG A 14 1.15 -1.58 2.32
CA ARG A 14 0.56 -0.74 3.37
C ARG A 14 1.61 -0.19 4.33
N SER A 15 2.60 -1.00 4.70
CA SER A 15 3.69 -0.58 5.58
C SER A 15 4.53 0.52 4.93
N THR A 16 4.84 0.39 3.64
CA THR A 16 5.57 1.41 2.89
C THR A 16 4.78 2.71 2.82
N ARG A 17 3.49 2.62 2.52
CA ARG A 17 2.60 3.77 2.50
C ARG A 17 2.57 4.48 3.85
N ASP A 18 2.41 3.72 4.92
CA ASP A 18 2.32 4.28 6.29
C ASP A 18 3.66 4.91 6.69
N LEU A 19 4.77 4.32 6.27
CA LEU A 19 6.10 4.87 6.55
C LEU A 19 6.28 6.23 5.86
N ILE A 20 5.86 6.35 4.61
CA ILE A 20 5.89 7.63 3.88
C ILE A 20 5.10 8.69 4.64
N GLN A 21 3.89 8.34 5.07
CA GLN A 21 3.03 9.26 5.80
C GLN A 21 3.66 9.68 7.14
N THR A 22 4.25 8.74 7.86
CA THR A 22 4.93 9.00 9.13
C THR A 22 6.12 9.93 8.95
N LEU A 23 6.95 9.68 7.95
CA LEU A 23 8.12 10.51 7.68
C LEU A 23 7.73 11.88 7.15
N ASN A 24 6.61 11.98 6.44
CA ASN A 24 6.10 13.26 5.97
C ASN A 24 5.65 14.16 7.13
N ASP A 25 5.17 13.58 8.21
CA ASP A 25 4.88 14.25 9.49
C ASP A 25 3.99 15.50 9.33
N GLY A 26 2.92 15.37 8.53
CA GLY A 26 1.97 16.46 8.33
C GLY A 26 2.47 17.61 7.46
N ARG A 27 3.70 17.53 6.95
CA ARG A 27 4.25 18.55 6.06
C ARG A 27 3.63 18.42 4.66
N GLU A 28 3.85 19.43 3.84
CA GLU A 28 3.46 19.35 2.44
C GLU A 28 4.28 18.28 1.74
N MET A 29 3.60 17.31 1.14
CA MET A 29 4.27 16.20 0.44
C MET A 29 4.71 16.65 -0.95
N PRO A 30 5.99 16.42 -1.33
CA PRO A 30 6.42 16.68 -2.71
C PRO A 30 5.52 15.94 -3.70
N SER A 31 5.20 16.58 -4.83
CA SER A 31 4.23 16.03 -5.78
C SER A 31 4.61 14.65 -6.32
N GLN A 32 5.90 14.41 -6.56
CA GLN A 32 6.37 13.10 -7.00
C GLN A 32 6.19 12.02 -5.95
N LEU A 33 6.43 12.36 -4.68
CA LEU A 33 6.22 11.44 -3.57
C LEU A 33 4.73 11.20 -3.32
N ALA A 34 3.91 12.24 -3.44
CA ALA A 34 2.45 12.12 -3.33
C ALA A 34 1.90 11.14 -4.37
N LYS A 35 2.42 11.16 -5.59
CA LYS A 35 2.04 10.22 -6.63
C LYS A 35 2.34 8.78 -6.22
N ILE A 36 3.54 8.53 -5.71
CA ILE A 36 3.94 7.21 -5.22
C ILE A 36 3.02 6.77 -4.07
N PHE A 37 2.75 7.67 -3.13
CA PHE A 37 1.88 7.40 -1.99
C PHE A 37 0.48 6.95 -2.45
N PHE A 38 -0.13 7.67 -3.37
CA PHE A 38 -1.46 7.33 -3.89
C PHE A 38 -1.44 6.05 -4.70
N GLU A 39 -0.39 5.80 -5.48
CA GLU A 39 -0.22 4.55 -6.22
C GLU A 39 -0.12 3.35 -5.27
N LEU A 40 0.63 3.48 -4.17
CA LEU A 40 0.73 2.42 -3.17
C LEU A 40 -0.64 2.12 -2.55
N ASN A 41 -1.41 3.15 -2.25
CA ASN A 41 -2.75 2.98 -1.70
C ASN A 41 -3.65 2.23 -2.68
N ASP A 42 -3.63 2.61 -3.96
CA ASP A 42 -4.40 1.94 -5.00
C ASP A 42 -3.93 0.50 -5.21
N ASP A 43 -2.62 0.27 -5.19
CA ASP A 43 -2.04 -1.06 -5.34
C ASP A 43 -2.48 -2.00 -4.22
N ALA A 44 -2.57 -1.50 -2.99
CA ALA A 44 -3.08 -2.29 -1.86
C ALA A 44 -4.55 -2.69 -2.09
N ILE A 45 -5.35 -1.80 -2.65
CA ILE A 45 -6.75 -2.09 -3.00
C ILE A 45 -6.82 -3.15 -4.08
N ILE A 46 -5.98 -3.04 -5.12
CA ILE A 46 -5.92 -4.01 -6.21
C ILE A 46 -5.55 -5.40 -5.67
N VAL A 47 -4.51 -5.48 -4.84
CA VAL A 47 -4.08 -6.76 -4.26
C VAL A 47 -5.18 -7.33 -3.36
N SER A 48 -5.89 -6.49 -2.61
CA SER A 48 -7.03 -6.94 -1.79
C SER A 48 -8.11 -7.59 -2.66
N GLY A 49 -8.36 -7.05 -3.86
CA GLY A 49 -9.31 -7.63 -4.80
C GLY A 49 -8.87 -8.97 -5.39
N MET A 50 -7.59 -9.28 -5.35
CA MET A 50 -7.04 -10.55 -5.84
C MET A 50 -7.13 -11.66 -4.80
N ILE A 51 -7.30 -11.31 -3.53
CA ILE A 51 -7.38 -12.30 -2.44
C ILE A 51 -8.78 -12.90 -2.46
N GLU A 52 -8.84 -14.24 -2.52
CA GLU A 52 -10.12 -14.95 -2.53
C GLU A 52 -10.75 -14.95 -1.14
N GLU A 53 -12.05 -14.67 -1.11
CA GLU A 53 -12.81 -14.67 0.14
C GLU A 53 -12.99 -16.11 0.67
N GLY A 54 -13.07 -16.22 1.98
CA GLY A 54 -13.30 -17.48 2.64
C GLY A 54 -12.05 -18.32 2.86
N ASP A 55 -10.91 -17.76 2.57
CA ASP A 55 -9.64 -18.45 2.70
C ASP A 55 -8.96 -18.14 4.03
#